data_e92b76fb3d80db03205c76de88607bc9
#
_entry.id   e92b76fb3d80db03205c76de88607bc9
#
_cell.length_a   1.000
_cell.length_b   1.000
_cell.length_c   1.000
_cell.angle_alpha   90.00
_cell.angle_beta   90.00
_cell.angle_gamma   90.00
#
_symmetry.space_group_name_H-M   'P 1'
#
loop_
_entity.id
_entity.type
_entity.pdbx_description
1 polymer ?
#
loop_
_entity_poly.entity_id
_entity_poly.type
_entity_poly.pdbx_seq_one_letter_code
_entity_poly.pdbx_strand_id
1 'polypeptide(L)'
;MKRSQINAIMRDADAFMCAHGFHLPPFAYWSPADWAAKGDEVQEIVQRQLGWDITDFGSGDYAHRGLFIFTVRNGDPANLARGSGKLYAEKVLISDVGQVTPLHFHWRKVEDIINRGGGRLVIQLFNSTADDELDSTPVTVSTDGVRRTLPAGGKVVLEPGESITLPARLYHAFWAEESRVLIGEVSLVNDDNRDNRFYEPVGRFPEIEEDEPPLYLLCTEYARYYRNG
;
A
#
# COMPACT_ATOMS: atom_id res chain seq x y z
N MET A 1 3.50 -6.00 -16.49
CA MET A 1 2.54 -4.92 -16.86
C MET A 1 3.16 -4.04 -17.95
N LYS A 2 2.33 -3.45 -18.83
CA LYS A 2 2.83 -2.44 -19.79
C LYS A 2 2.96 -1.07 -19.14
N ARG A 3 3.95 -0.27 -19.57
CA ARG A 3 4.10 1.11 -19.11
C ARG A 3 2.87 1.96 -19.39
N SER A 4 2.27 1.81 -20.57
CA SER A 4 1.01 2.48 -20.95
C SER A 4 -0.13 2.19 -19.96
N GLN A 5 -0.22 0.95 -19.48
CA GLN A 5 -1.19 0.56 -18.47
C GLN A 5 -0.89 1.23 -17.11
N ILE A 6 0.38 1.25 -16.69
CA ILE A 6 0.81 1.93 -15.45
C ILE A 6 0.48 3.43 -15.51
N ASN A 7 0.80 4.09 -16.62
CA ASN A 7 0.49 5.50 -16.84
C ASN A 7 -1.01 5.79 -16.81
N ALA A 8 -1.83 4.88 -17.38
CA ALA A 8 -3.28 5.00 -17.32
C ALA A 8 -3.82 4.86 -15.89
N ILE A 9 -3.30 3.89 -15.12
CA ILE A 9 -3.65 3.70 -13.71
C ILE A 9 -3.29 4.93 -12.88
N MET A 10 -2.11 5.54 -13.10
CA MET A 10 -1.70 6.78 -12.40
C MET A 10 -2.69 7.93 -12.65
N ARG A 11 -3.08 8.16 -13.91
CA ARG A 11 -4.04 9.23 -14.25
C ARG A 11 -5.42 9.00 -13.62
N ASP A 12 -5.89 7.77 -13.69
CA ASP A 12 -7.20 7.39 -13.15
C ASP A 12 -7.21 7.46 -11.61
N ALA A 13 -6.15 6.99 -10.97
CA ALA A 13 -5.97 7.08 -9.52
C ALA A 13 -5.91 8.53 -9.02
N ASP A 14 -5.17 9.41 -9.71
CA ASP A 14 -5.09 10.84 -9.38
C ASP A 14 -6.47 11.51 -9.46
N ALA A 15 -7.21 11.24 -10.55
CA ALA A 15 -8.56 11.76 -10.71
C ALA A 15 -9.51 11.27 -9.60
N PHE A 16 -9.41 9.98 -9.24
CA PHE A 16 -10.23 9.40 -8.17
C PHE A 16 -9.88 9.99 -6.79
N MET A 17 -8.60 10.14 -6.46
CA MET A 17 -8.14 10.78 -5.23
C MET A 17 -8.62 12.24 -5.15
N CYS A 18 -8.45 13.01 -6.22
CA CYS A 18 -8.92 14.41 -6.29
C CYS A 18 -10.44 14.50 -6.09
N ALA A 19 -11.23 13.60 -6.67
CA ALA A 19 -12.69 13.56 -6.49
C ALA A 19 -13.11 13.32 -5.03
N HIS A 20 -12.23 12.68 -4.23
CA HIS A 20 -12.41 12.46 -2.80
C HIS A 20 -11.72 13.53 -1.94
N GLY A 21 -11.22 14.63 -2.52
CA GLY A 21 -10.56 15.72 -1.80
C GLY A 21 -9.15 15.37 -1.32
N PHE A 22 -8.55 14.29 -1.81
CA PHE A 22 -7.17 13.91 -1.49
C PHE A 22 -6.23 14.41 -2.58
N HIS A 23 -5.33 15.33 -2.24
CA HIS A 23 -4.35 15.90 -3.15
C HIS A 23 -2.95 15.37 -2.86
N LEU A 24 -2.26 14.91 -3.90
CA LEU A 24 -0.89 14.41 -3.79
C LEU A 24 0.13 15.55 -3.63
N PRO A 25 1.26 15.30 -2.98
CA PRO A 25 2.34 16.28 -2.86
C PRO A 25 3.00 16.55 -4.22
N PRO A 26 3.66 17.72 -4.41
CA PRO A 26 4.21 18.14 -5.70
C PRO A 26 5.13 17.12 -6.38
N PHE A 27 5.91 16.35 -5.62
CA PHE A 27 6.83 15.35 -6.19
C PHE A 27 6.13 14.20 -6.92
N ALA A 28 4.84 13.98 -6.64
CA ALA A 28 4.03 12.99 -7.36
C ALA A 28 3.96 13.27 -8.87
N TYR A 29 4.05 14.55 -9.24
CA TYR A 29 3.86 15.02 -10.62
C TYR A 29 5.19 15.33 -11.33
N TRP A 30 6.33 15.01 -10.72
CA TRP A 30 7.62 15.22 -11.38
C TRP A 30 7.83 14.21 -12.49
N SER A 31 8.10 14.73 -13.68
CA SER A 31 8.48 13.92 -14.85
C SER A 31 9.88 13.31 -14.66
N PRO A 32 10.25 12.30 -15.47
CA PRO A 32 11.63 11.80 -15.50
C PRO A 32 12.69 12.89 -15.68
N ALA A 33 12.38 13.93 -16.47
CA ALA A 33 13.29 15.07 -16.67
C ALA A 33 13.42 15.94 -15.41
N ASP A 34 12.31 16.16 -14.68
CA ASP A 34 12.36 16.87 -13.41
C ASP A 34 13.22 16.11 -12.39
N TRP A 35 13.06 14.79 -12.31
CA TRP A 35 13.87 13.94 -11.44
C TRP A 35 15.36 13.98 -11.78
N ALA A 36 15.71 13.99 -13.06
CA ALA A 36 17.11 14.09 -13.51
C ALA A 36 17.77 15.43 -13.15
N ALA A 37 16.96 16.46 -12.87
CA ALA A 37 17.43 17.79 -12.47
C ALA A 37 17.50 18.00 -10.94
N LYS A 38 17.10 16.99 -10.12
CA LYS A 38 17.13 17.09 -8.65
C LYS A 38 18.50 16.74 -8.09
N GLY A 39 18.83 17.39 -6.97
CA GLY A 39 20.02 17.12 -6.16
C GLY A 39 19.66 16.44 -4.83
N ASP A 40 20.51 16.63 -3.82
CA ASP A 40 20.39 15.98 -2.50
C ASP A 40 19.14 16.36 -1.72
N GLU A 41 18.47 17.45 -2.05
CA GLU A 41 17.26 17.94 -1.40
C GLU A 41 16.08 16.95 -1.46
N VAL A 42 16.14 15.97 -2.38
CA VAL A 42 15.09 14.94 -2.55
C VAL A 42 15.48 13.56 -2.00
N GLN A 43 16.62 13.45 -1.33
CA GLN A 43 17.13 12.16 -0.82
C GLN A 43 16.12 11.42 0.07
N GLU A 44 15.36 12.14 0.90
CA GLU A 44 14.33 11.49 1.75
C GLU A 44 13.28 10.76 0.89
N ILE A 45 12.85 11.36 -0.21
CA ILE A 45 11.85 10.74 -1.10
C ILE A 45 12.40 9.42 -1.65
N VAL A 46 13.62 9.45 -2.16
CA VAL A 46 14.30 8.29 -2.77
C VAL A 46 14.57 7.21 -1.73
N GLN A 47 15.20 7.56 -0.60
CA GLN A 47 15.61 6.59 0.43
C GLN A 47 14.42 5.96 1.17
N ARG A 48 13.29 6.66 1.26
CA ARG A 48 12.07 6.17 1.91
C ARG A 48 11.07 5.59 0.94
N GLN A 49 11.42 5.50 -0.35
CA GLN A 49 10.58 4.98 -1.43
C GLN A 49 9.17 5.62 -1.41
N LEU A 50 9.12 6.97 -1.27
CA LEU A 50 7.86 7.70 -1.32
C LEU A 50 7.34 7.72 -2.77
N GLY A 51 6.05 7.86 -2.97
CA GLY A 51 5.45 8.07 -4.28
C GLY A 51 4.66 6.88 -4.82
N TRP A 52 4.56 6.81 -6.13
CA TRP A 52 3.75 5.85 -6.88
C TRP A 52 4.28 4.43 -6.76
N ASP A 53 3.36 3.51 -6.47
CA ASP A 53 3.64 2.08 -6.41
C ASP A 53 2.41 1.32 -6.92
N ILE A 54 2.58 0.54 -7.98
CA ILE A 54 1.51 -0.20 -8.63
C ILE A 54 2.00 -1.64 -8.76
N THR A 55 1.21 -2.58 -8.26
CA THR A 55 1.58 -3.99 -8.28
C THR A 55 0.43 -4.87 -8.72
N ASP A 56 0.74 -5.88 -9.51
CA ASP A 56 -0.12 -7.01 -9.83
C ASP A 56 0.31 -8.27 -9.06
N PHE A 57 1.21 -8.12 -8.09
CA PHE A 57 1.79 -9.20 -7.30
C PHE A 57 2.40 -10.32 -8.15
N GLY A 58 2.88 -9.99 -9.37
CA GLY A 58 3.44 -10.95 -10.32
C GLY A 58 2.41 -11.86 -11.00
N SER A 59 1.12 -11.57 -10.86
CA SER A 59 0.04 -12.36 -11.43
C SER A 59 -0.14 -12.15 -12.93
N GLY A 60 0.26 -10.98 -13.45
CA GLY A 60 -0.09 -10.52 -14.79
C GLY A 60 -1.55 -10.06 -14.93
N ASP A 61 -2.32 -10.04 -13.84
CA ASP A 61 -3.74 -9.70 -13.82
C ASP A 61 -4.04 -8.65 -12.74
N TYR A 62 -3.65 -7.41 -13.02
CA TYR A 62 -3.86 -6.28 -12.10
C TYR A 62 -5.33 -6.08 -11.74
N ALA A 63 -6.26 -6.38 -12.64
CA ALA A 63 -7.67 -6.13 -12.42
C ALA A 63 -8.28 -7.01 -11.32
N HIS A 64 -7.80 -8.25 -11.15
CA HIS A 64 -8.32 -9.17 -10.14
C HIS A 64 -7.36 -9.37 -8.96
N ARG A 65 -6.06 -9.21 -9.18
CA ARG A 65 -5.02 -9.36 -8.15
C ARG A 65 -4.02 -8.23 -8.29
N GLY A 66 -4.27 -7.15 -7.59
CA GLY A 66 -3.46 -5.94 -7.73
C GLY A 66 -3.73 -4.94 -6.63
N LEU A 67 -2.91 -3.91 -6.59
CA LEU A 67 -3.07 -2.80 -5.67
C LEU A 67 -2.41 -1.56 -6.24
N PHE A 68 -3.10 -0.43 -6.14
CA PHE A 68 -2.54 0.89 -6.29
C PHE A 68 -2.16 1.44 -4.92
N ILE A 69 -0.94 1.97 -4.80
CA ILE A 69 -0.43 2.57 -3.57
C ILE A 69 0.27 3.89 -3.94
N PHE A 70 0.09 4.91 -3.10
CA PHE A 70 0.96 6.08 -3.08
C PHE A 70 1.46 6.29 -1.66
N THR A 71 2.77 6.16 -1.46
CA THR A 71 3.41 6.44 -0.16
C THR A 71 3.62 7.93 -0.02
N VAL A 72 2.79 8.57 0.82
CA VAL A 72 2.81 10.03 1.04
C VAL A 72 4.01 10.41 1.90
N ARG A 73 4.28 9.63 2.94
CA ARG A 73 5.42 9.80 3.86
C ARG A 73 5.79 8.49 4.51
N ASN A 74 7.07 8.37 4.87
CA ASN A 74 7.59 7.21 5.57
C ASN A 74 8.80 7.60 6.41
N GLY A 75 8.98 6.96 7.55
CA GLY A 75 10.13 7.13 8.42
C GLY A 75 11.32 6.26 8.02
N ASP A 76 12.38 6.36 8.80
CA ASP A 76 13.53 5.46 8.75
C ASP A 76 13.27 4.26 9.70
N PRO A 77 13.39 3.00 9.24
CA PRO A 77 13.30 1.85 10.14
C PRO A 77 14.23 1.92 11.36
N ALA A 78 15.41 2.56 11.22
CA ALA A 78 16.32 2.79 12.34
C ALA A 78 15.76 3.73 13.42
N ASN A 79 14.77 4.56 13.10
CA ASN A 79 14.10 5.41 14.08
C ASN A 79 13.31 4.62 15.11
N LEU A 80 12.73 3.48 14.71
CA LEU A 80 11.98 2.60 15.63
C LEU A 80 12.87 2.12 16.76
N ALA A 81 14.10 1.70 16.46
CA ALA A 81 15.06 1.27 17.48
C ALA A 81 15.54 2.42 18.38
N ARG A 82 15.64 3.64 17.82
CA ARG A 82 16.04 4.85 18.54
C ARG A 82 14.90 5.50 19.34
N GLY A 83 13.64 5.17 19.01
CA GLY A 83 12.46 5.81 19.60
C GLY A 83 12.35 7.31 19.28
N SER A 84 12.95 7.78 18.19
CA SER A 84 13.01 9.21 17.82
C SER A 84 12.99 9.43 16.32
N GLY A 85 12.58 10.62 15.89
CA GLY A 85 12.36 10.97 14.48
C GLY A 85 10.98 10.55 14.00
N LYS A 86 10.81 10.38 12.69
CA LYS A 86 9.55 9.93 12.09
C LYS A 86 9.40 8.41 12.31
N LEU A 87 8.43 8.00 13.14
CA LEU A 87 8.16 6.61 13.51
C LEU A 87 6.98 6.00 12.76
N TYR A 88 6.43 6.70 11.80
CA TYR A 88 5.19 6.36 11.10
C TYR A 88 5.33 6.47 9.60
N ALA A 89 4.39 5.84 8.91
CA ALA A 89 4.12 6.00 7.48
C ALA A 89 2.67 6.38 7.24
N GLU A 90 2.42 7.04 6.13
CA GLU A 90 1.10 7.29 5.58
C GLU A 90 1.10 6.90 4.11
N LYS A 91 0.12 6.09 3.75
CA LYS A 91 -0.14 5.71 2.36
C LYS A 91 -1.59 5.96 2.00
N VAL A 92 -1.83 6.23 0.75
CA VAL A 92 -3.15 6.14 0.14
C VAL A 92 -3.16 4.97 -0.83
N LEU A 93 -4.21 4.15 -0.76
CA LEU A 93 -4.38 2.99 -1.62
C LEU A 93 -5.72 3.10 -2.34
N ILE A 94 -5.82 2.40 -3.47
CA ILE A 94 -7.09 2.26 -4.18
C ILE A 94 -7.27 0.77 -4.48
N SER A 95 -8.46 0.26 -4.15
CA SER A 95 -8.89 -1.09 -4.51
C SER A 95 -10.12 -0.99 -5.40
N ASP A 96 -10.08 -1.67 -6.55
CA ASP A 96 -11.23 -1.82 -7.43
C ASP A 96 -12.12 -2.96 -6.93
N VAL A 97 -13.37 -3.01 -7.43
CA VAL A 97 -14.33 -4.06 -7.06
C VAL A 97 -13.77 -5.43 -7.43
N GLY A 98 -13.66 -6.31 -6.45
CA GLY A 98 -13.15 -7.66 -6.62
C GLY A 98 -11.65 -7.76 -6.88
N GLN A 99 -10.90 -6.65 -6.86
CA GLN A 99 -9.44 -6.62 -6.93
C GLN A 99 -8.86 -6.98 -5.56
N VAL A 100 -8.27 -8.17 -5.46
CA VAL A 100 -7.80 -8.70 -4.19
C VAL A 100 -6.34 -8.34 -3.93
N THR A 101 -6.08 -7.72 -2.77
CA THR A 101 -4.76 -7.70 -2.17
C THR A 101 -4.54 -9.04 -1.47
N PRO A 102 -3.51 -9.82 -1.87
CA PRO A 102 -3.30 -11.18 -1.37
C PRO A 102 -3.11 -11.24 0.13
N LEU A 103 -3.46 -12.39 0.72
CA LEU A 103 -3.33 -12.66 2.14
C LEU A 103 -1.87 -12.53 2.59
N HIS A 104 -1.60 -11.61 3.49
CA HIS A 104 -0.28 -11.29 4.01
C HIS A 104 -0.35 -10.77 5.44
N PHE A 105 0.78 -10.74 6.12
CA PHE A 105 0.98 -10.01 7.36
C PHE A 105 2.30 -9.24 7.35
N HIS A 106 2.46 -8.33 8.31
CA HIS A 106 3.72 -7.64 8.59
C HIS A 106 4.36 -8.20 9.85
N TRP A 107 5.68 -8.41 9.82
CA TRP A 107 6.42 -8.95 10.97
C TRP A 107 6.40 -8.02 12.17
N ARG A 108 6.46 -6.70 11.92
CA ARG A 108 6.63 -5.66 12.94
C ARG A 108 5.65 -4.53 12.83
N LYS A 109 5.22 -4.22 11.61
CA LYS A 109 4.33 -3.10 11.34
C LYS A 109 2.96 -3.35 11.95
N VAL A 110 2.49 -2.38 12.73
CA VAL A 110 1.07 -2.19 13.11
C VAL A 110 0.53 -1.12 12.20
N GLU A 111 -0.68 -1.30 11.68
CA GLU A 111 -1.31 -0.37 10.77
C GLU A 111 -2.81 -0.21 11.05
N ASP A 112 -3.30 0.98 10.78
CA ASP A 112 -4.72 1.26 10.65
C ASP A 112 -5.07 1.36 9.18
N ILE A 113 -6.06 0.57 8.76
CA ILE A 113 -6.68 0.63 7.42
C ILE A 113 -8.02 1.34 7.55
N ILE A 114 -8.19 2.39 6.77
CA ILE A 114 -9.31 3.34 6.89
C ILE A 114 -10.03 3.42 5.54
N ASN A 115 -11.33 3.19 5.51
CA ASN A 115 -12.14 3.48 4.33
C ASN A 115 -12.36 5.00 4.24
N ARG A 116 -11.71 5.66 3.29
CA ARG A 116 -11.78 7.11 3.08
C ARG A 116 -12.92 7.55 2.15
N GLY A 117 -13.57 6.59 1.49
CA GLY A 117 -14.72 6.86 0.61
C GLY A 117 -14.81 5.90 -0.56
N GLY A 118 -15.94 5.94 -1.23
CA GLY A 118 -16.30 5.03 -2.31
C GLY A 118 -17.23 3.91 -1.82
N GLY A 119 -16.94 2.67 -2.18
CA GLY A 119 -17.70 1.49 -1.76
C GLY A 119 -17.33 0.99 -0.37
N ARG A 120 -17.65 -0.27 -0.13
CA ARG A 120 -17.29 -0.98 1.10
C ARG A 120 -15.93 -1.66 0.95
N LEU A 121 -15.11 -1.58 2.00
CA LEU A 121 -13.85 -2.30 2.07
C LEU A 121 -14.03 -3.57 2.90
N VAL A 122 -13.81 -4.72 2.30
CA VAL A 122 -13.88 -6.02 2.98
C VAL A 122 -12.48 -6.48 3.34
N ILE A 123 -12.27 -6.87 4.59
CA ILE A 123 -10.98 -7.35 5.10
C ILE A 123 -11.17 -8.73 5.72
N GLN A 124 -10.51 -9.74 5.17
CA GLN A 124 -10.51 -11.11 5.69
C GLN A 124 -9.30 -11.31 6.61
N LEU A 125 -9.50 -12.01 7.74
CA LEU A 125 -8.54 -12.04 8.83
C LEU A 125 -8.26 -13.47 9.33
N PHE A 126 -6.96 -13.76 9.61
CA PHE A 126 -6.52 -14.95 10.32
C PHE A 126 -5.38 -14.60 11.28
N ASN A 127 -5.36 -15.20 12.45
CA ASN A 127 -4.14 -15.22 13.26
C ASN A 127 -3.04 -16.02 12.55
N SER A 128 -1.78 -15.76 12.86
CA SER A 128 -0.66 -16.59 12.43
C SER A 128 -0.20 -17.49 13.57
N THR A 129 0.21 -18.71 13.23
CA THR A 129 0.94 -19.60 14.14
C THR A 129 2.39 -19.12 14.34
N ALA A 130 3.14 -19.78 15.23
CA ALA A 130 4.58 -19.51 15.41
C ALA A 130 5.39 -19.81 14.14
N ASP A 131 4.93 -20.76 13.33
CA ASP A 131 5.56 -21.18 12.07
C ASP A 131 5.03 -20.41 10.85
N ASP A 132 4.32 -19.27 11.07
CA ASP A 132 3.77 -18.38 10.03
C ASP A 132 2.66 -19.02 9.17
N GLU A 133 2.01 -20.05 9.67
CA GLU A 133 0.84 -20.65 9.04
C GLU A 133 -0.46 -19.98 9.53
N LEU A 134 -1.57 -20.25 8.85
CA LEU A 134 -2.88 -19.77 9.27
C LEU A 134 -3.32 -20.50 10.55
N ASP A 135 -3.73 -19.73 11.56
CA ASP A 135 -4.29 -20.28 12.81
C ASP A 135 -5.82 -20.34 12.72
N SER A 136 -6.39 -21.40 13.23
CA SER A 136 -7.85 -21.61 13.31
C SER A 136 -8.50 -20.91 14.52
N THR A 137 -7.73 -20.25 15.38
CA THR A 137 -8.24 -19.53 16.55
C THR A 137 -9.04 -18.29 16.18
N PRO A 138 -10.03 -17.88 17.00
CA PRO A 138 -10.77 -16.65 16.77
C PRO A 138 -9.86 -15.43 16.74
N VAL A 139 -10.10 -14.52 15.78
CA VAL A 139 -9.35 -13.26 15.61
C VAL A 139 -10.04 -12.16 16.40
N THR A 140 -9.29 -11.40 17.18
CA THR A 140 -9.79 -10.21 17.86
C THR A 140 -9.06 -8.96 17.34
N VAL A 141 -9.85 -7.98 16.87
CA VAL A 141 -9.38 -6.70 16.31
C VAL A 141 -10.13 -5.54 16.94
N SER A 142 -9.63 -4.33 16.71
CA SER A 142 -10.30 -3.07 17.03
C SER A 142 -10.78 -2.40 15.74
N THR A 143 -12.05 -2.03 15.69
CA THR A 143 -12.62 -1.16 14.65
C THR A 143 -13.10 0.11 15.32
N ASP A 144 -12.50 1.25 14.97
CA ASP A 144 -12.81 2.57 15.57
C ASP A 144 -12.82 2.55 17.11
N GLY A 145 -11.87 1.81 17.73
CA GLY A 145 -11.77 1.64 19.18
C GLY A 145 -12.71 0.57 19.77
N VAL A 146 -13.58 -0.03 18.97
CA VAL A 146 -14.49 -1.10 19.41
C VAL A 146 -13.88 -2.47 19.14
N ARG A 147 -13.73 -3.26 20.21
CA ARG A 147 -13.21 -4.63 20.10
C ARG A 147 -14.24 -5.57 19.47
N ARG A 148 -13.84 -6.29 18.44
CA ARG A 148 -14.63 -7.32 17.75
C ARG A 148 -13.86 -8.65 17.73
N THR A 149 -14.58 -9.76 17.92
CA THR A 149 -14.03 -11.12 17.80
C THR A 149 -14.75 -11.86 16.70
N LEU A 150 -14.01 -12.46 15.80
CA LEU A 150 -14.48 -13.14 14.59
C LEU A 150 -13.89 -14.56 14.56
N PRO A 151 -14.53 -15.54 13.91
CA PRO A 151 -13.88 -16.82 13.63
C PRO A 151 -12.67 -16.60 12.70
N ALA A 152 -11.75 -17.55 12.67
CA ALA A 152 -10.65 -17.56 11.68
C ALA A 152 -11.22 -17.49 10.25
N GLY A 153 -10.64 -16.64 9.40
CA GLY A 153 -11.15 -16.34 8.07
C GLY A 153 -12.39 -15.43 8.03
N GLY A 154 -12.83 -14.95 9.19
CA GLY A 154 -13.93 -14.00 9.30
C GLY A 154 -13.61 -12.68 8.60
N LYS A 155 -14.66 -11.97 8.18
CA LYS A 155 -14.53 -10.72 7.43
C LYS A 155 -15.05 -9.55 8.25
N VAL A 156 -14.31 -8.45 8.21
CA VAL A 156 -14.77 -7.12 8.63
C VAL A 156 -15.10 -6.34 7.37
N VAL A 157 -16.26 -5.69 7.37
CA VAL A 157 -16.66 -4.76 6.32
C VAL A 157 -16.56 -3.37 6.90
N LEU A 158 -15.85 -2.48 6.24
CA LEU A 158 -15.71 -1.07 6.61
C LEU A 158 -16.51 -0.21 5.64
N GLU A 159 -17.49 0.51 6.19
CA GLU A 159 -18.18 1.59 5.49
C GLU A 159 -17.29 2.85 5.41
N PRO A 160 -17.60 3.81 4.51
CA PRO A 160 -16.87 5.07 4.47
C PRO A 160 -16.78 5.77 5.83
N GLY A 161 -15.54 6.06 6.26
CA GLY A 161 -15.22 6.65 7.57
C GLY A 161 -14.76 5.66 8.62
N GLU A 162 -15.08 4.37 8.48
CA GLU A 162 -14.68 3.34 9.43
C GLU A 162 -13.23 2.89 9.24
N SER A 163 -12.62 2.37 10.31
CA SER A 163 -11.24 1.90 10.32
C SER A 163 -11.07 0.60 11.12
N ILE A 164 -9.96 -0.09 10.86
CA ILE A 164 -9.52 -1.27 11.61
C ILE A 164 -8.05 -1.16 11.95
N THR A 165 -7.67 -1.52 13.17
CA THR A 165 -6.27 -1.70 13.57
C THR A 165 -5.84 -3.14 13.33
N LEU A 166 -4.80 -3.33 12.54
CA LEU A 166 -4.17 -4.61 12.22
C LEU A 166 -2.84 -4.70 12.97
N PRO A 167 -2.75 -5.53 14.02
CA PRO A 167 -1.50 -5.76 14.72
C PRO A 167 -0.51 -6.54 13.86
N ALA A 168 0.77 -6.46 14.22
CA ALA A 168 1.81 -7.28 13.60
C ALA A 168 1.44 -8.76 13.62
N ARG A 169 1.82 -9.49 12.57
CA ARG A 169 1.58 -10.93 12.37
C ARG A 169 0.10 -11.34 12.24
N LEU A 170 -0.82 -10.40 12.05
CA LEU A 170 -2.20 -10.70 11.71
C LEU A 170 -2.35 -10.80 10.19
N TYR A 171 -2.64 -12.00 9.68
CA TYR A 171 -2.94 -12.20 8.26
C TYR A 171 -4.19 -11.46 7.85
N HIS A 172 -4.08 -10.69 6.78
CA HIS A 172 -5.18 -9.97 6.18
C HIS A 172 -5.11 -9.97 4.65
N ALA A 173 -6.27 -10.08 4.03
CA ALA A 173 -6.51 -9.82 2.61
C ALA A 173 -7.66 -8.83 2.52
N PHE A 174 -7.68 -7.98 1.50
CA PHE A 174 -8.77 -7.04 1.35
C PHE A 174 -9.14 -6.78 -0.11
N TRP A 175 -10.36 -6.32 -0.33
CA TRP A 175 -10.91 -5.94 -1.63
C TRP A 175 -12.07 -4.98 -1.45
N ALA A 176 -12.42 -4.24 -2.52
CA ALA A 176 -13.60 -3.41 -2.55
C ALA A 176 -14.85 -4.19 -2.97
N GLU A 177 -16.01 -3.82 -2.42
CA GLU A 177 -17.33 -4.24 -2.85
C GLU A 177 -18.20 -3.02 -3.18
N GLU A 178 -19.18 -3.19 -4.06
CA GLU A 178 -20.12 -2.20 -4.57
C GLU A 178 -19.49 -1.17 -5.52
N SER A 179 -18.44 -0.49 -5.10
CA SER A 179 -17.66 0.42 -5.94
C SER A 179 -16.20 0.48 -5.47
N ARG A 180 -15.35 1.11 -6.26
CA ARG A 180 -13.96 1.41 -5.93
C ARG A 180 -13.86 2.12 -4.57
N VAL A 181 -12.84 1.79 -3.78
CA VAL A 181 -12.59 2.36 -2.45
C VAL A 181 -11.28 3.12 -2.42
N LEU A 182 -11.34 4.34 -1.88
CA LEU A 182 -10.16 5.08 -1.44
C LEU A 182 -9.81 4.66 -0.01
N ILE A 183 -8.59 4.18 0.19
CA ILE A 183 -8.13 3.64 1.45
C ILE A 183 -6.99 4.51 1.98
N GLY A 184 -7.06 4.87 3.26
CA GLY A 184 -5.92 5.43 3.99
C GLY A 184 -5.23 4.33 4.80
N GLU A 185 -3.90 4.32 4.79
CA GLU A 185 -3.08 3.53 5.71
C GLU A 185 -2.25 4.48 6.57
N VAL A 186 -2.38 4.35 7.87
CA VAL A 186 -1.49 4.97 8.86
C VAL A 186 -0.82 3.85 9.63
N SER A 187 0.50 3.82 9.62
CA SER A 187 1.23 2.68 10.18
C SER A 187 2.53 3.10 10.87
N LEU A 188 3.16 2.16 11.56
CA LEU A 188 4.58 2.27 11.84
C LEU A 188 5.36 2.40 10.54
N VAL A 189 6.65 2.76 10.66
CA VAL A 189 7.56 2.83 9.50
C VAL A 189 7.43 1.59 8.63
N ASN A 190 7.25 1.82 7.33
CA ASN A 190 7.07 0.77 6.33
C ASN A 190 8.40 0.33 5.71
N ASP A 191 8.59 -0.98 5.58
CA ASP A 191 9.69 -1.61 4.84
C ASP A 191 9.12 -2.72 3.95
N ASP A 192 8.70 -2.38 2.73
CA ASP A 192 8.07 -3.31 1.80
C ASP A 192 8.99 -4.45 1.36
N ASN A 193 10.30 -4.31 1.53
CA ASN A 193 11.27 -5.32 1.13
C ASN A 193 11.50 -6.40 2.20
N ARG A 194 11.25 -6.09 3.49
CA ARG A 194 11.65 -6.96 4.61
C ARG A 194 10.54 -7.24 5.61
N ASP A 195 9.45 -6.48 5.59
CA ASP A 195 8.39 -6.56 6.61
C ASP A 195 7.06 -7.11 6.06
N ASN A 196 7.08 -7.83 4.92
CA ASN A 196 5.91 -8.48 4.33
C ASN A 196 6.09 -9.99 4.28
N ARG A 197 5.08 -10.73 4.75
CA ARG A 197 4.94 -12.17 4.60
C ARG A 197 3.64 -12.48 3.87
N PHE A 198 3.73 -12.80 2.59
CA PHE A 198 2.58 -13.32 1.84
C PHE A 198 2.37 -14.80 2.16
N TYR A 199 1.13 -15.21 2.38
CA TYR A 199 0.80 -16.62 2.64
C TYR A 199 1.14 -17.49 1.43
N GLU A 200 0.67 -17.10 0.25
CA GLU A 200 1.12 -17.68 -1.00
C GLU A 200 2.35 -16.95 -1.55
N PRO A 201 3.33 -17.64 -2.17
CA PRO A 201 4.42 -16.98 -2.85
C PRO A 201 3.92 -16.05 -3.96
N VAL A 202 4.24 -14.77 -3.89
CA VAL A 202 3.88 -13.76 -4.90
C VAL A 202 5.06 -12.83 -5.17
N GLY A 203 5.08 -12.20 -6.35
CA GLY A 203 5.96 -11.07 -6.63
C GLY A 203 5.45 -9.81 -5.93
N ARG A 204 6.35 -8.91 -5.48
CA ARG A 204 5.94 -7.62 -4.88
C ARG A 204 5.82 -6.53 -5.95
N PHE A 205 6.72 -6.53 -6.92
CA PHE A 205 6.77 -5.53 -7.97
C PHE A 205 6.54 -6.18 -9.34
N PRO A 206 5.84 -5.50 -10.28
CA PRO A 206 5.59 -6.04 -11.61
C PRO A 206 6.87 -6.01 -12.47
N GLU A 207 6.97 -6.95 -13.42
CA GLU A 207 7.85 -6.78 -14.57
C GLU A 207 7.21 -5.76 -15.54
N ILE A 208 7.98 -4.76 -15.98
CA ILE A 208 7.48 -3.66 -16.80
C ILE A 208 7.95 -3.81 -18.23
N GLU A 209 7.00 -3.90 -19.16
CA GLU A 209 7.22 -3.75 -20.60
C GLU A 209 7.13 -2.27 -20.97
N GLU A 210 8.24 -1.69 -21.41
CA GLU A 210 8.35 -0.27 -21.75
C GLU A 210 7.84 0.01 -23.17
N ASP A 211 6.53 0.10 -23.32
CA ASP A 211 5.85 0.39 -24.61
C ASP A 211 5.60 1.89 -24.82
N GLU A 212 5.76 2.72 -23.79
CA GLU A 212 5.76 4.18 -23.86
C GLU A 212 6.66 4.78 -22.76
N PRO A 213 7.01 6.08 -22.82
CA PRO A 213 7.74 6.73 -21.72
C PRO A 213 6.93 6.78 -20.42
N PRO A 214 7.57 6.68 -19.24
CA PRO A 214 6.88 6.83 -17.97
C PRO A 214 6.32 8.25 -17.82
N LEU A 215 5.05 8.33 -17.38
CA LEU A 215 4.40 9.59 -17.03
C LEU A 215 5.06 10.20 -15.78
N TYR A 216 5.09 9.40 -14.71
CA TYR A 216 5.79 9.67 -13.46
C TYR A 216 6.59 8.43 -13.08
N LEU A 217 7.55 8.57 -12.17
CA LEU A 217 8.35 7.44 -11.73
C LEU A 217 7.64 6.65 -10.62
N LEU A 218 7.73 5.34 -10.71
CA LEU A 218 7.44 4.47 -9.56
C LEU A 218 8.54 4.62 -8.51
N CYS A 219 8.21 4.39 -7.24
CA CYS A 219 9.15 4.49 -6.12
C CYS A 219 10.38 3.56 -6.24
N THR A 220 10.30 2.53 -7.08
CA THR A 220 11.39 1.59 -7.38
C THR A 220 12.30 2.05 -8.52
N GLU A 221 11.94 3.13 -9.22
CA GLU A 221 12.67 3.57 -10.43
C GLU A 221 13.63 4.73 -10.20
N TYR A 222 13.62 5.33 -9.02
CA TYR A 222 14.43 6.52 -8.75
C TYR A 222 15.91 6.35 -9.09
N ALA A 223 16.51 5.19 -8.76
CA ALA A 223 17.92 4.91 -9.05
C ALA A 223 18.28 4.97 -10.55
N ARG A 224 17.30 4.84 -11.44
CA ARG A 224 17.48 4.91 -12.89
C ARG A 224 17.53 6.36 -13.41
N TYR A 225 16.80 7.25 -12.77
CA TYR A 225 16.60 8.62 -13.25
C TYR A 225 17.23 9.69 -12.36
N TYR A 226 17.22 9.48 -11.05
CA TYR A 226 17.85 10.36 -10.08
C TYR A 226 19.35 10.02 -9.98
N ARG A 227 20.18 10.96 -10.31
CA ARG A 227 21.64 10.84 -10.17
C ARG A 227 22.07 11.67 -8.95
N ASN A 228 22.53 10.98 -7.90
CA ASN A 228 23.28 11.67 -6.85
C ASN A 228 24.42 12.44 -7.52
N GLY A 229 24.51 13.76 -7.32
CA GLY A 229 25.58 14.60 -7.82
C GLY A 229 26.95 14.20 -7.28
#